data_67a1eee6c9981a6b56c69c293093554b
#
_entry.id   67a1eee6c9981a6b56c69c293093554b
#
_cell.length_a   1.000
_cell.length_b   1.000
_cell.length_c   1.000
_cell.angle_alpha   90.00
_cell.angle_beta   90.00
_cell.angle_gamma   90.00
#
_symmetry.space_group_name_H-M   'P 1'
#
loop_
_entity.id
_entity.type
_entity.pdbx_description
1 polymer ?
#
loop_
_entity_poly.entity_id
_entity_poly.type
_entity_poly.pdbx_seq_one_letter_code
_entity_poly.pdbx_strand_id
1 'polypeptide(L)'
;MESKNILITGGAGYIGSHTAKVMFEEGFYPIIFDNLSNGHQSLIKWGTFIEGDINDNGLVKEIIDKYNIKDVIHLAAYAYVGESVTNPRKYFNNNIISSISFINCLIDNGIKNIVFSSSCNIYGDPFNSPIQETHPQNPINPYGISKYIIEQVLEWYGKCYELNWIALRYFNAAGADFDSDIGEKHNPETHLIPLAIDCAFNKSPLLEVYGVDYPTPDGTAIRDYTHVIDIANAHVLGIKHLSTNNINMAFNLGTGKGHSVYEVIKTVEKVSNKTIRIKKSPRRIGDSAVLIANPSMANKILGWEPKYKKLFDIIQSAWNWHTIS
;
A
#
# COMPACT_ATOMS: atom_id res chain seq x y z
N MET A 1 20.18 7.40 22.42
CA MET A 1 20.44 6.53 21.25
C MET A 1 20.33 7.41 20.03
N GLU A 2 21.33 7.42 19.15
CA GLU A 2 21.17 8.10 17.86
C GLU A 2 20.01 7.46 17.10
N SER A 3 19.10 8.29 16.59
CA SER A 3 17.97 7.80 15.78
C SER A 3 18.51 7.21 14.49
N LYS A 4 18.06 6.01 14.14
CA LYS A 4 18.45 5.32 12.90
C LYS A 4 17.69 5.93 11.73
N ASN A 5 18.42 6.55 10.78
CA ASN A 5 17.80 7.10 9.58
C ASN A 5 17.27 5.99 8.67
N ILE A 6 16.06 6.19 8.13
CA ILE A 6 15.41 5.27 7.21
C ILE A 6 14.94 6.03 5.96
N LEU A 7 15.32 5.58 4.77
CA LEU A 7 14.84 6.16 3.52
C LEU A 7 13.46 5.60 3.16
N ILE A 8 12.49 6.49 2.96
CA ILE A 8 11.12 6.12 2.56
C ILE A 8 10.81 6.80 1.23
N THR A 9 10.86 6.05 0.13
CA THR A 9 10.43 6.56 -1.18
C THR A 9 8.90 6.48 -1.29
N GLY A 10 8.28 7.46 -1.95
CA GLY A 10 6.81 7.57 -1.95
C GLY A 10 6.24 7.98 -0.58
N GLY A 11 7.08 8.61 0.27
CA GLY A 11 6.72 8.95 1.63
C GLY A 11 5.71 10.09 1.78
N ALA A 12 5.43 10.84 0.72
CA ALA A 12 4.38 11.86 0.67
C ALA A 12 3.01 11.29 0.25
N GLY A 13 2.93 9.99 -0.07
CA GLY A 13 1.70 9.29 -0.40
C GLY A 13 0.93 8.82 0.84
N TYR A 14 -0.24 8.22 0.62
CA TYR A 14 -1.12 7.73 1.67
C TYR A 14 -0.42 6.74 2.64
N ILE A 15 0.06 5.60 2.15
CA ILE A 15 0.73 4.59 2.99
C ILE A 15 2.08 5.13 3.48
N GLY A 16 2.79 5.89 2.64
CA GLY A 16 4.11 6.42 2.96
C GLY A 16 4.11 7.39 4.15
N SER A 17 3.15 8.31 4.22
CA SER A 17 3.03 9.27 5.31
C SER A 17 2.70 8.59 6.65
N HIS A 18 1.80 7.59 6.64
CA HIS A 18 1.50 6.79 7.83
C HIS A 18 2.71 5.95 8.26
N THR A 19 3.46 5.38 7.30
CA THR A 19 4.70 4.67 7.58
C THR A 19 5.74 5.59 8.20
N ALA A 20 5.89 6.82 7.69
CA ALA A 20 6.80 7.82 8.27
C ALA A 20 6.41 8.19 9.72
N LYS A 21 5.10 8.38 10.01
CA LYS A 21 4.60 8.62 11.38
C LYS A 21 5.01 7.48 12.30
N VAL A 22 4.64 6.25 11.98
CA VAL A 22 4.88 5.08 12.84
C VAL A 22 6.37 4.80 12.99
N MET A 23 7.19 4.97 11.93
CA MET A 23 8.65 4.88 12.03
C MET A 23 9.21 5.90 13.01
N PHE A 24 8.74 7.15 12.95
CA PHE A 24 9.18 8.21 13.86
C PHE A 24 8.80 7.89 15.31
N GLU A 25 7.59 7.43 15.57
CA GLU A 25 7.11 7.01 16.89
C GLU A 25 7.91 5.83 17.45
N GLU A 26 8.42 4.93 16.58
CA GLU A 26 9.26 3.77 16.93
C GLU A 26 10.78 4.11 17.03
N GLY A 27 11.14 5.41 16.98
CA GLY A 27 12.50 5.90 17.23
C GLY A 27 13.42 5.90 16.00
N PHE A 28 12.88 5.68 14.78
CA PHE A 28 13.62 5.92 13.54
C PHE A 28 13.47 7.39 13.12
N TYR A 29 14.37 7.85 12.25
CA TYR A 29 14.25 9.18 11.65
C TYR A 29 13.96 9.04 10.15
N PRO A 30 12.74 9.31 9.69
CA PRO A 30 12.36 9.18 8.29
C PRO A 30 13.06 10.21 7.41
N ILE A 31 13.66 9.76 6.31
CA ILE A 31 14.08 10.57 5.18
C ILE A 31 13.09 10.30 4.07
N ILE A 32 12.19 11.24 3.85
CA ILE A 32 11.08 11.11 2.89
C ILE A 32 11.57 11.57 1.54
N PHE A 33 11.52 10.69 0.55
CA PHE A 33 11.91 10.96 -0.82
C PHE A 33 10.73 10.75 -1.76
N ASP A 34 10.26 11.83 -2.39
CA ASP A 34 9.03 11.82 -3.20
C ASP A 34 9.11 12.92 -4.27
N ASN A 35 8.62 12.64 -5.47
CA ASN A 35 8.55 13.63 -6.57
C ASN A 35 7.21 14.38 -6.61
N LEU A 36 6.33 14.14 -5.64
CA LEU A 36 5.00 14.74 -5.51
C LEU A 36 4.06 14.52 -6.72
N SER A 37 4.36 13.54 -7.57
CA SER A 37 3.50 13.24 -8.73
C SER A 37 2.08 12.80 -8.35
N ASN A 38 1.95 12.07 -7.23
CA ASN A 38 0.70 11.70 -6.58
C ASN A 38 0.75 11.94 -5.06
N GLY A 39 1.92 12.25 -4.52
CA GLY A 39 2.13 12.60 -3.13
C GLY A 39 1.69 14.03 -2.83
N HIS A 40 1.43 14.32 -1.56
CA HIS A 40 1.02 15.64 -1.09
C HIS A 40 1.94 16.15 0.01
N GLN A 41 2.52 17.33 -0.19
CA GLN A 41 3.38 17.95 0.82
C GLN A 41 2.69 18.14 2.17
N SER A 42 1.38 18.33 2.18
CA SER A 42 0.58 18.45 3.41
C SER A 42 0.54 17.18 4.29
N LEU A 43 0.89 16.02 3.73
CA LEU A 43 0.97 14.75 4.46
C LEU A 43 2.36 14.49 5.07
N ILE A 44 3.34 15.34 4.79
CA ILE A 44 4.71 15.22 5.29
C ILE A 44 4.82 15.97 6.61
N LYS A 45 4.77 15.25 7.73
CA LYS A 45 4.81 15.82 9.07
C LYS A 45 5.98 15.31 9.93
N TRP A 46 6.55 14.16 9.59
CA TRP A 46 7.62 13.51 10.35
C TRP A 46 8.84 13.26 9.49
N GLY A 47 10.01 13.66 9.96
CA GLY A 47 11.30 13.47 9.28
C GLY A 47 11.71 14.61 8.37
N THR A 48 12.68 14.34 7.51
CA THR A 48 13.20 15.29 6.51
C THR A 48 12.65 14.96 5.14
N PHE A 49 12.08 15.95 4.46
CA PHE A 49 11.60 15.82 3.09
C PHE A 49 12.67 16.23 2.08
N ILE A 50 12.81 15.43 1.04
CA ILE A 50 13.64 15.68 -0.12
C ILE A 50 12.77 15.46 -1.35
N GLU A 51 12.54 16.50 -2.13
CA GLU A 51 11.84 16.40 -3.40
C GLU A 51 12.78 15.87 -4.48
N GLY A 52 12.36 14.81 -5.18
CA GLY A 52 13.13 14.23 -6.28
C GLY A 52 12.56 12.92 -6.78
N ASP A 53 13.09 12.45 -7.89
CA ASP A 53 12.67 11.23 -8.56
C ASP A 53 13.64 10.08 -8.29
N ILE A 54 13.13 8.87 -8.11
CA ILE A 54 13.92 7.66 -7.87
C ILE A 54 14.86 7.29 -9.05
N ASN A 55 14.65 7.88 -10.24
CA ASN A 55 15.56 7.74 -11.37
C ASN A 55 16.81 8.63 -11.27
N ASP A 56 16.83 9.62 -10.39
CA ASP A 56 18.01 10.44 -10.16
C ASP A 56 19.00 9.73 -9.25
N ASN A 57 19.78 8.83 -9.83
CA ASN A 57 20.78 8.03 -9.10
C ASN A 57 21.85 8.91 -8.43
N GLY A 58 22.11 10.12 -8.94
CA GLY A 58 23.04 11.09 -8.33
C GLY A 58 22.48 11.59 -6.99
N LEU A 59 21.21 12.05 -7.00
CA LEU A 59 20.53 12.51 -5.80
C LEU A 59 20.30 11.37 -4.80
N VAL A 60 19.95 10.16 -5.27
CA VAL A 60 19.80 8.99 -4.41
C VAL A 60 21.11 8.69 -3.68
N LYS A 61 22.23 8.72 -4.39
CA LYS A 61 23.57 8.54 -3.76
C LYS A 61 23.86 9.63 -2.74
N GLU A 62 23.62 10.89 -3.04
CA GLU A 62 23.80 12.01 -2.10
C GLU A 62 22.98 11.81 -0.80
N ILE A 63 21.72 11.34 -0.93
CA ILE A 63 20.86 11.04 0.22
C ILE A 63 21.47 9.92 1.07
N ILE A 64 21.92 8.83 0.43
CA ILE A 64 22.51 7.69 1.12
C ILE A 64 23.74 8.14 1.93
N ASP A 65 24.64 8.87 1.29
CA ASP A 65 25.88 9.33 1.93
C ASP A 65 25.60 10.35 3.04
N LYS A 66 24.79 11.38 2.77
CA LYS A 66 24.49 12.48 3.70
C LYS A 66 23.80 12.02 4.97
N TYR A 67 22.85 11.09 4.84
CA TYR A 67 22.05 10.62 5.96
C TYR A 67 22.50 9.25 6.49
N ASN A 68 23.61 8.70 5.97
CA ASN A 68 24.13 7.38 6.36
C ASN A 68 23.01 6.30 6.33
N ILE A 69 22.26 6.25 5.23
CA ILE A 69 21.16 5.30 5.06
C ILE A 69 21.70 3.86 5.02
N LYS A 70 20.99 2.96 5.70
CA LYS A 70 21.30 1.51 5.72
C LYS A 70 20.09 0.66 5.33
N ASP A 71 18.91 1.17 5.56
CA ASP A 71 17.64 0.48 5.34
C ASP A 71 16.70 1.37 4.53
N VAL A 72 15.93 0.74 3.64
CA VAL A 72 15.05 1.44 2.70
C VAL A 72 13.64 0.84 2.73
N ILE A 73 12.63 1.69 2.71
CA ILE A 73 11.23 1.33 2.43
C ILE A 73 10.88 1.91 1.07
N HIS A 74 10.59 1.03 0.11
CA HIS A 74 10.28 1.44 -1.26
C HIS A 74 8.78 1.36 -1.53
N LEU A 75 8.10 2.54 -1.48
CA LEU A 75 6.67 2.68 -1.75
C LEU A 75 6.37 3.46 -3.04
N ALA A 76 7.35 4.20 -3.59
CA ALA A 76 7.16 5.01 -4.79
C ALA A 76 6.67 4.17 -5.97
N ALA A 77 5.41 4.33 -6.35
CA ALA A 77 4.78 3.63 -7.47
C ALA A 77 3.44 4.27 -7.83
N TYR A 78 3.02 4.17 -9.09
CA TYR A 78 1.63 4.36 -9.45
C TYR A 78 0.81 3.13 -9.04
N ALA A 79 -0.40 3.33 -8.49
CA ALA A 79 -1.18 2.27 -7.85
C ALA A 79 -2.63 2.12 -8.37
N TYR A 80 -3.03 2.89 -9.39
CA TYR A 80 -4.40 2.83 -9.93
C TYR A 80 -4.54 1.71 -10.94
N VAL A 81 -5.21 0.61 -10.54
CA VAL A 81 -5.41 -0.58 -11.41
C VAL A 81 -6.10 -0.20 -12.72
N GLY A 82 -7.18 0.58 -12.68
CA GLY A 82 -7.91 1.00 -13.87
C GLY A 82 -7.06 1.84 -14.85
N GLU A 83 -6.28 2.79 -14.34
CA GLU A 83 -5.35 3.57 -15.17
C GLU A 83 -4.26 2.68 -15.78
N SER A 84 -3.79 1.67 -15.04
CA SER A 84 -2.75 0.78 -15.57
C SER A 84 -3.19 0.04 -16.84
N VAL A 85 -4.48 -0.32 -16.94
CA VAL A 85 -5.03 -0.99 -18.12
C VAL A 85 -5.09 -0.05 -19.33
N THR A 86 -5.39 1.22 -19.12
CA THR A 86 -5.50 2.21 -20.20
C THR A 86 -4.17 2.87 -20.56
N ASN A 87 -3.23 2.93 -19.61
CA ASN A 87 -1.90 3.52 -19.83
C ASN A 87 -0.77 2.64 -19.25
N PRO A 88 -0.56 1.42 -19.78
CA PRO A 88 0.44 0.47 -19.24
C PRO A 88 1.87 1.01 -19.32
N ARG A 89 2.20 1.83 -20.33
CA ARG A 89 3.54 2.43 -20.48
C ARG A 89 3.95 3.25 -19.25
N LYS A 90 3.02 4.05 -18.70
CA LYS A 90 3.26 4.85 -17.49
C LYS A 90 3.68 3.95 -16.32
N TYR A 91 2.97 2.84 -16.14
CA TYR A 91 3.23 1.86 -15.07
C TYR A 91 4.54 1.11 -15.27
N PHE A 92 4.80 0.62 -16.47
CA PHE A 92 6.03 -0.10 -16.74
C PHE A 92 7.27 0.77 -16.62
N ASN A 93 7.21 2.00 -17.11
CA ASN A 93 8.33 2.94 -16.97
C ASN A 93 8.59 3.26 -15.49
N ASN A 94 7.57 3.69 -14.75
CA ASN A 94 7.75 4.12 -13.37
C ASN A 94 7.96 2.94 -12.41
N ASN A 95 7.05 1.95 -12.43
CA ASN A 95 7.07 0.90 -11.41
C ASN A 95 8.10 -0.20 -11.68
N ILE A 96 8.56 -0.37 -12.92
CA ILE A 96 9.56 -1.40 -13.28
C ILE A 96 10.91 -0.75 -13.55
N ILE A 97 10.99 0.08 -14.61
CA ILE A 97 12.29 0.59 -15.06
C ILE A 97 12.92 1.47 -13.98
N SER A 98 12.16 2.42 -13.44
CA SER A 98 12.66 3.30 -12.38
C SER A 98 12.98 2.55 -11.09
N SER A 99 12.14 1.59 -10.69
CA SER A 99 12.40 0.79 -9.50
C SER A 99 13.64 -0.09 -9.64
N ILE A 100 13.88 -0.69 -10.81
CA ILE A 100 15.10 -1.47 -11.07
C ILE A 100 16.33 -0.56 -11.02
N SER A 101 16.29 0.62 -11.67
CA SER A 101 17.38 1.61 -11.63
C SER A 101 17.69 2.02 -10.18
N PHE A 102 16.64 2.32 -9.40
CA PHE A 102 16.76 2.67 -7.99
C PHE A 102 17.40 1.55 -7.16
N ILE A 103 16.91 0.31 -7.29
CA ILE A 103 17.46 -0.84 -6.55
C ILE A 103 18.92 -1.10 -6.93
N ASN A 104 19.30 -0.96 -8.20
CA ASN A 104 20.70 -1.04 -8.63
C ASN A 104 21.54 0.03 -7.92
N CYS A 105 21.08 1.28 -7.91
CA CYS A 105 21.76 2.36 -7.20
C CYS A 105 21.91 2.08 -5.70
N LEU A 106 20.91 1.48 -5.06
CA LEU A 106 20.99 1.06 -3.64
C LEU A 106 22.11 0.03 -3.44
N ILE A 107 22.17 -1.01 -4.27
CA ILE A 107 23.18 -2.08 -4.19
C ILE A 107 24.58 -1.51 -4.41
N ASP A 108 24.77 -0.67 -5.44
CA ASP A 108 26.03 -0.03 -5.79
C ASP A 108 26.56 0.86 -4.66
N ASN A 109 25.66 1.39 -3.80
CA ASN A 109 26.01 2.20 -2.62
C ASN A 109 25.93 1.42 -1.29
N GLY A 110 25.95 0.09 -1.34
CA GLY A 110 26.09 -0.78 -0.17
C GLY A 110 24.88 -0.92 0.73
N ILE A 111 23.69 -0.56 0.22
CA ILE A 111 22.42 -0.85 0.91
C ILE A 111 22.11 -2.34 0.82
N LYS A 112 21.82 -2.93 1.98
CA LYS A 112 21.56 -4.38 2.08
C LYS A 112 20.13 -4.73 2.48
N ASN A 113 19.34 -3.79 2.96
CA ASN A 113 18.00 -4.08 3.46
C ASN A 113 16.95 -3.23 2.76
N ILE A 114 15.94 -3.89 2.18
CA ILE A 114 14.80 -3.22 1.54
C ILE A 114 13.48 -3.86 1.95
N VAL A 115 12.51 -3.03 2.36
CA VAL A 115 11.10 -3.42 2.47
C VAL A 115 10.36 -2.83 1.27
N PHE A 116 9.75 -3.69 0.47
CA PHE A 116 9.09 -3.33 -0.78
C PHE A 116 7.56 -3.37 -0.64
N SER A 117 6.91 -2.32 -1.11
CA SER A 117 5.46 -2.24 -1.26
C SER A 117 5.00 -3.09 -2.43
N SER A 118 4.55 -4.30 -2.15
CA SER A 118 3.91 -5.17 -3.14
C SER A 118 2.38 -5.10 -3.05
N SER A 119 1.67 -6.04 -3.67
CA SER A 119 0.21 -5.99 -3.77
C SER A 119 -0.40 -7.38 -3.95
N CYS A 120 -1.62 -7.58 -3.47
CA CYS A 120 -2.43 -8.77 -3.78
C CYS A 120 -2.77 -8.92 -5.27
N ASN A 121 -2.62 -7.85 -6.07
CA ASN A 121 -2.86 -7.90 -7.52
C ASN A 121 -1.90 -8.83 -8.27
N ILE A 122 -0.80 -9.28 -7.66
CA ILE A 122 0.08 -10.30 -8.24
C ILE A 122 -0.61 -11.65 -8.38
N TYR A 123 -1.62 -11.95 -7.57
CA TYR A 123 -2.33 -13.22 -7.60
C TYR A 123 -3.34 -13.33 -8.75
N GLY A 124 -3.77 -12.20 -9.30
CA GLY A 124 -4.79 -12.15 -10.34
C GLY A 124 -6.16 -12.59 -9.82
N ASP A 125 -6.74 -13.59 -10.48
CA ASP A 125 -8.02 -14.19 -10.08
C ASP A 125 -7.78 -15.49 -9.31
N PRO A 126 -7.81 -15.47 -7.98
CA PRO A 126 -7.44 -16.61 -7.16
C PRO A 126 -8.53 -17.69 -7.15
N PHE A 127 -8.11 -18.95 -7.21
CA PHE A 127 -9.03 -20.10 -7.13
C PHE A 127 -9.35 -20.53 -5.69
N ASN A 128 -8.59 -20.04 -4.70
CA ASN A 128 -8.80 -20.29 -3.27
C ASN A 128 -8.76 -18.99 -2.46
N SER A 129 -9.58 -18.91 -1.42
CA SER A 129 -9.64 -17.81 -0.46
C SER A 129 -9.86 -18.39 0.95
N PRO A 130 -9.16 -17.90 2.00
CA PRO A 130 -8.13 -16.84 1.99
C PRO A 130 -6.84 -17.24 1.26
N ILE A 131 -6.20 -16.23 0.61
CA ILE A 131 -5.03 -16.41 -0.26
C ILE A 131 -3.76 -16.54 0.59
N GLN A 132 -3.01 -17.63 0.41
CA GLN A 132 -1.70 -17.83 1.02
C GLN A 132 -0.58 -17.31 0.09
N GLU A 133 0.61 -17.05 0.62
CA GLU A 133 1.76 -16.58 -0.16
C GLU A 133 2.24 -17.61 -1.20
N THR A 134 1.96 -18.88 -0.97
CA THR A 134 2.23 -19.99 -1.90
C THR A 134 1.26 -20.09 -3.07
N HIS A 135 0.18 -19.29 -3.07
CA HIS A 135 -0.76 -19.25 -4.19
C HIS A 135 -0.04 -18.83 -5.48
N PRO A 136 -0.33 -19.46 -6.64
CA PRO A 136 0.25 -19.03 -7.92
C PRO A 136 0.06 -17.54 -8.18
N GLN A 137 1.11 -16.91 -8.67
CA GLN A 137 1.13 -15.50 -9.03
C GLN A 137 0.85 -15.37 -10.54
N ASN A 138 -0.34 -14.90 -10.88
CA ASN A 138 -0.79 -14.74 -12.27
C ASN A 138 -1.53 -13.40 -12.44
N PRO A 139 -0.78 -12.26 -12.39
CA PRO A 139 -1.38 -10.94 -12.45
C PRO A 139 -2.13 -10.70 -13.75
N ILE A 140 -3.32 -10.09 -13.67
CA ILE A 140 -4.24 -9.85 -14.79
C ILE A 140 -4.34 -8.38 -15.21
N ASN A 141 -3.51 -7.53 -14.63
CA ASN A 141 -3.43 -6.10 -14.98
C ASN A 141 -1.99 -5.59 -14.91
N PRO A 142 -1.64 -4.51 -15.62
CA PRO A 142 -0.26 -3.99 -15.69
C PRO A 142 0.30 -3.54 -14.33
N TYR A 143 -0.53 -3.05 -13.41
CA TYR A 143 -0.09 -2.74 -12.05
C TYR A 143 0.38 -4.00 -11.31
N GLY A 144 -0.44 -5.06 -11.30
CA GLY A 144 -0.07 -6.35 -10.69
C GLY A 144 1.19 -6.95 -11.34
N ILE A 145 1.30 -6.90 -12.67
CA ILE A 145 2.50 -7.31 -13.42
C ILE A 145 3.73 -6.54 -12.94
N SER A 146 3.61 -5.21 -12.76
CA SER A 146 4.74 -4.39 -12.32
C SER A 146 5.24 -4.79 -10.93
N LYS A 147 4.34 -5.05 -9.99
CA LYS A 147 4.70 -5.50 -8.63
C LYS A 147 5.32 -6.90 -8.65
N TYR A 148 4.76 -7.81 -9.44
CA TYR A 148 5.29 -9.15 -9.63
C TYR A 148 6.71 -9.15 -10.18
N ILE A 149 7.00 -8.36 -11.22
CA ILE A 149 8.33 -8.26 -11.82
C ILE A 149 9.36 -7.78 -10.79
N ILE A 150 9.04 -6.76 -9.97
CA ILE A 150 9.98 -6.30 -8.96
C ILE A 150 10.23 -7.36 -7.88
N GLU A 151 9.23 -8.13 -7.46
CA GLU A 151 9.47 -9.27 -6.56
C GLU A 151 10.43 -10.30 -7.18
N GLN A 152 10.31 -10.59 -8.49
CA GLN A 152 11.25 -11.49 -9.18
C GLN A 152 12.68 -10.91 -9.25
N VAL A 153 12.80 -9.59 -9.46
CA VAL A 153 14.10 -8.89 -9.42
C VAL A 153 14.72 -9.00 -8.03
N LEU A 154 13.95 -8.70 -6.98
CA LEU A 154 14.41 -8.80 -5.59
C LEU A 154 14.85 -10.22 -5.22
N GLU A 155 14.12 -11.23 -5.68
CA GLU A 155 14.46 -12.65 -5.48
C GLU A 155 15.86 -12.99 -6.07
N TRP A 156 16.14 -12.54 -7.32
CA TRP A 156 17.43 -12.75 -7.94
C TRP A 156 18.55 -11.91 -7.32
N TYR A 157 18.24 -10.65 -6.97
CA TYR A 157 19.22 -9.75 -6.35
C TYR A 157 19.60 -10.21 -4.94
N GLY A 158 18.64 -10.77 -4.20
CA GLY A 158 18.93 -11.39 -2.91
C GLY A 158 19.89 -12.58 -3.03
N LYS A 159 19.77 -13.38 -4.10
CA LYS A 159 20.66 -14.52 -4.36
C LYS A 159 22.06 -14.12 -4.81
N CYS A 160 22.18 -13.02 -5.56
CA CYS A 160 23.42 -12.65 -6.26
C CYS A 160 24.19 -11.51 -5.58
N TYR A 161 23.53 -10.61 -4.87
CA TYR A 161 24.12 -9.37 -4.37
C TYR A 161 23.97 -9.16 -2.85
N GLU A 162 23.63 -10.22 -2.12
CA GLU A 162 23.42 -10.18 -0.66
C GLU A 162 22.38 -9.14 -0.22
N LEU A 163 21.38 -8.86 -1.07
CA LEU A 163 20.27 -7.97 -0.73
C LEU A 163 19.25 -8.74 0.10
N ASN A 164 18.99 -8.30 1.32
CA ASN A 164 17.90 -8.80 2.14
C ASN A 164 16.63 -8.03 1.81
N TRP A 165 15.52 -8.73 1.56
CA TRP A 165 14.30 -8.06 1.19
C TRP A 165 13.07 -8.68 1.83
N ILE A 166 12.09 -7.82 2.12
CA ILE A 166 10.73 -8.20 2.48
C ILE A 166 9.77 -7.50 1.53
N ALA A 167 8.90 -8.26 0.85
CA ALA A 167 7.80 -7.71 0.06
C ALA A 167 6.50 -7.83 0.85
N LEU A 168 5.82 -6.70 1.07
CA LEU A 168 4.54 -6.64 1.78
C LEU A 168 3.40 -6.55 0.76
N ARG A 169 2.61 -7.62 0.64
CA ARG A 169 1.49 -7.73 -0.31
C ARG A 169 0.21 -7.26 0.38
N TYR A 170 -0.11 -5.96 0.25
CA TYR A 170 -1.34 -5.43 0.81
C TYR A 170 -2.55 -5.86 0.00
N PHE A 171 -3.70 -6.02 0.69
CA PHE A 171 -4.98 -6.19 0.03
C PHE A 171 -5.63 -4.81 -0.19
N ASN A 172 -6.46 -4.34 0.68
CA ASN A 172 -7.05 -3.01 0.51
C ASN A 172 -6.67 -2.13 1.71
N ALA A 173 -5.67 -1.27 1.55
CA ALA A 173 -5.36 -0.24 2.54
C ALA A 173 -6.56 0.69 2.71
N ALA A 174 -6.93 0.98 3.96
CA ALA A 174 -8.07 1.83 4.27
C ALA A 174 -7.92 2.50 5.64
N GLY A 175 -8.75 3.49 5.93
CA GLY A 175 -8.70 4.22 7.18
C GLY A 175 -7.80 5.45 7.13
N ALA A 176 -7.61 6.07 8.27
CA ALA A 176 -6.75 7.23 8.45
C ALA A 176 -6.14 7.23 9.85
N ASP A 177 -5.20 8.10 10.09
CA ASP A 177 -4.66 8.33 11.42
C ASP A 177 -5.77 8.74 12.42
N PHE A 178 -5.73 8.17 13.62
CA PHE A 178 -6.77 8.41 14.62
C PHE A 178 -6.78 9.84 15.17
N ASP A 179 -5.61 10.50 15.15
CA ASP A 179 -5.50 11.92 15.51
C ASP A 179 -5.95 12.81 14.34
N SER A 180 -6.28 12.19 13.20
CA SER A 180 -6.66 12.87 11.96
C SER A 180 -5.59 13.83 11.42
N ASP A 181 -4.34 13.54 11.69
CA ASP A 181 -3.20 14.30 11.20
C ASP A 181 -2.93 14.06 9.71
N ILE A 182 -3.11 12.83 9.28
CA ILE A 182 -2.91 12.35 7.92
C ILE A 182 -3.98 11.32 7.55
N GLY A 183 -4.25 11.20 6.25
CA GLY A 183 -5.23 10.26 5.73
C GLY A 183 -5.10 10.08 4.24
N GLU A 184 -6.05 9.38 3.64
CA GLU A 184 -6.09 9.15 2.22
C GLU A 184 -6.46 10.41 1.46
N LYS A 185 -5.63 10.78 0.47
CA LYS A 185 -5.83 11.92 -0.40
C LYS A 185 -5.32 11.60 -1.80
N HIS A 186 -6.22 11.37 -2.72
CA HIS A 186 -5.91 11.07 -4.11
C HIS A 186 -6.64 12.03 -5.06
N ASN A 187 -6.04 12.28 -6.22
CA ASN A 187 -6.67 13.05 -7.29
C ASN A 187 -6.29 12.43 -8.66
N PRO A 188 -7.25 11.76 -9.34
CA PRO A 188 -8.62 11.48 -8.91
C PRO A 188 -8.68 10.42 -7.79
N GLU A 189 -9.73 10.47 -6.96
CA GLU A 189 -10.03 9.41 -6.00
C GLU A 189 -10.71 8.22 -6.70
N THR A 190 -10.28 7.00 -6.36
CA THR A 190 -10.78 5.77 -6.99
C THR A 190 -11.17 4.66 -6.01
N HIS A 191 -10.84 4.85 -4.72
CA HIS A 191 -11.09 3.85 -3.69
C HIS A 191 -12.51 3.96 -3.13
N LEU A 192 -13.10 2.81 -2.80
CA LEU A 192 -14.52 2.71 -2.43
C LEU A 192 -14.88 3.52 -1.18
N ILE A 193 -14.07 3.43 -0.12
CA ILE A 193 -14.39 4.10 1.16
C ILE A 193 -14.38 5.61 1.01
N PRO A 194 -13.33 6.27 0.49
CA PRO A 194 -13.35 7.71 0.24
C PRO A 194 -14.49 8.16 -0.68
N LEU A 195 -14.75 7.44 -1.78
CA LEU A 195 -15.85 7.75 -2.70
C LEU A 195 -17.22 7.66 -2.01
N ALA A 196 -17.43 6.68 -1.14
CA ALA A 196 -18.66 6.54 -0.36
C ALA A 196 -18.80 7.68 0.66
N ILE A 197 -17.71 8.10 1.28
CA ILE A 197 -17.65 9.25 2.19
C ILE A 197 -17.97 10.55 1.45
N ASP A 198 -17.41 10.77 0.27
CA ASP A 198 -17.71 11.94 -0.56
C ASP A 198 -19.18 12.02 -0.96
N CYS A 199 -19.80 10.86 -1.24
CA CYS A 199 -21.25 10.81 -1.47
C CYS A 199 -22.04 11.19 -0.21
N ALA A 200 -21.61 10.72 0.98
CA ALA A 200 -22.25 11.09 2.25
C ALA A 200 -22.10 12.59 2.56
N PHE A 201 -21.04 13.25 2.12
CA PHE A 201 -20.83 14.70 2.19
C PHE A 201 -21.57 15.48 1.10
N ASN A 202 -22.26 14.81 0.15
CA ASN A 202 -22.85 15.39 -1.05
C ASN A 202 -21.82 16.06 -2.01
N LYS A 203 -20.52 15.71 -1.90
CA LYS A 203 -19.49 16.12 -2.87
C LYS A 203 -19.69 15.38 -4.21
N SER A 204 -20.29 14.18 -4.17
CA SER A 204 -20.71 13.42 -5.34
C SER A 204 -22.21 13.08 -5.26
N PRO A 205 -22.98 13.14 -6.37
CA PRO A 205 -24.43 12.89 -6.35
C PRO A 205 -24.79 11.41 -6.15
N LEU A 206 -23.89 10.50 -6.50
CA LEU A 206 -24.10 9.05 -6.40
C LEU A 206 -22.78 8.28 -6.41
N LEU A 207 -22.81 7.07 -5.82
CA LEU A 207 -21.69 6.12 -5.83
C LEU A 207 -21.95 5.04 -6.88
N GLU A 208 -20.99 4.81 -7.80
CA GLU A 208 -21.08 3.69 -8.74
C GLU A 208 -20.64 2.38 -8.08
N VAL A 209 -21.53 1.38 -8.13
CA VAL A 209 -21.26 0.00 -7.68
C VAL A 209 -21.00 -0.86 -8.92
N TYR A 210 -19.73 -1.23 -9.11
CA TYR A 210 -19.28 -1.99 -10.28
C TYR A 210 -19.43 -3.49 -10.06
N GLY A 211 -20.29 -4.13 -10.86
CA GLY A 211 -20.62 -5.54 -10.76
C GLY A 211 -21.53 -5.85 -9.56
N VAL A 212 -22.75 -6.34 -9.89
CA VAL A 212 -23.76 -6.76 -8.90
C VAL A 212 -24.19 -8.20 -9.17
N ASP A 213 -23.40 -8.92 -9.94
CA ASP A 213 -23.64 -10.26 -10.47
C ASP A 213 -22.46 -11.22 -10.22
N TYR A 214 -21.56 -10.86 -9.28
CA TYR A 214 -20.49 -11.77 -8.83
C TYR A 214 -21.08 -12.97 -8.06
N PRO A 215 -20.40 -14.15 -8.08
CA PRO A 215 -20.80 -15.31 -7.29
C PRO A 215 -20.47 -15.11 -5.80
N THR A 216 -21.05 -14.09 -5.19
CA THR A 216 -20.90 -13.67 -3.79
C THR A 216 -22.29 -13.52 -3.15
N PRO A 217 -22.41 -13.51 -1.82
CA PRO A 217 -23.73 -13.50 -1.16
C PRO A 217 -24.66 -12.36 -1.54
N ASP A 218 -24.15 -11.17 -1.84
CA ASP A 218 -24.94 -10.00 -2.25
C ASP A 218 -24.70 -9.58 -3.70
N GLY A 219 -23.92 -10.35 -4.45
CA GLY A 219 -23.61 -10.14 -5.85
C GLY A 219 -22.50 -9.11 -6.08
N THR A 220 -21.94 -8.46 -5.02
CA THR A 220 -20.85 -7.49 -5.17
C THR A 220 -19.51 -8.10 -4.81
N ALA A 221 -18.41 -7.49 -5.28
CA ALA A 221 -17.06 -7.96 -4.99
C ALA A 221 -16.74 -7.89 -3.48
N ILE A 222 -15.95 -8.86 -3.00
CA ILE A 222 -15.50 -8.95 -1.60
C ILE A 222 -14.02 -8.61 -1.52
N ARG A 223 -13.65 -7.72 -0.58
CA ARG A 223 -12.28 -7.28 -0.33
C ARG A 223 -11.93 -7.33 1.14
N ASP A 224 -10.65 -7.60 1.44
CA ASP A 224 -10.07 -7.52 2.79
C ASP A 224 -9.51 -6.11 3.00
N TYR A 225 -10.13 -5.36 3.89
CA TYR A 225 -9.72 -4.00 4.23
C TYR A 225 -8.81 -4.02 5.45
N THR A 226 -7.59 -3.52 5.26
CA THR A 226 -6.57 -3.46 6.30
C THR A 226 -6.33 -2.01 6.68
N HIS A 227 -6.36 -1.70 7.96
CA HIS A 227 -6.12 -0.34 8.43
C HIS A 227 -4.71 0.11 8.05
N VAL A 228 -4.57 1.32 7.53
CA VAL A 228 -3.29 1.85 7.03
C VAL A 228 -2.20 1.90 8.12
N ILE A 229 -2.58 2.13 9.39
CA ILE A 229 -1.65 2.08 10.53
C ILE A 229 -1.13 0.65 10.76
N ASP A 230 -1.97 -0.39 10.58
CA ASP A 230 -1.52 -1.77 10.67
C ASP A 230 -0.53 -2.12 9.55
N ILE A 231 -0.75 -1.58 8.34
CA ILE A 231 0.20 -1.69 7.22
C ILE A 231 1.51 -0.97 7.57
N ALA A 232 1.45 0.25 8.11
CA ALA A 232 2.63 1.00 8.53
C ALA A 232 3.45 0.23 9.60
N ASN A 233 2.77 -0.37 10.57
CA ASN A 233 3.41 -1.24 11.57
C ASN A 233 4.12 -2.46 10.93
N ALA A 234 3.57 -3.04 9.85
CA ALA A 234 4.23 -4.13 9.14
C ALA A 234 5.56 -3.70 8.51
N HIS A 235 5.68 -2.46 8.01
CA HIS A 235 6.94 -1.91 7.52
C HIS A 235 7.98 -1.78 8.64
N VAL A 236 7.57 -1.31 9.82
CA VAL A 236 8.45 -1.23 11.00
C VAL A 236 8.96 -2.61 11.38
N LEU A 237 8.05 -3.59 11.49
CA LEU A 237 8.42 -4.97 11.81
C LEU A 237 9.33 -5.58 10.73
N GLY A 238 9.07 -5.28 9.46
CA GLY A 238 9.92 -5.70 8.34
C GLY A 238 11.35 -5.17 8.48
N ILE A 239 11.53 -3.87 8.72
CA ILE A 239 12.86 -3.27 8.94
C ILE A 239 13.54 -3.84 10.18
N LYS A 240 12.83 -3.97 11.30
CA LYS A 240 13.38 -4.57 12.53
C LYS A 240 13.83 -6.02 12.29
N HIS A 241 13.04 -6.78 11.52
CA HIS A 241 13.36 -8.16 11.19
C HIS A 241 14.60 -8.27 10.28
N LEU A 242 14.69 -7.44 9.22
CA LEU A 242 15.85 -7.40 8.32
C LEU A 242 17.13 -6.97 9.03
N SER A 243 17.05 -6.15 10.09
CA SER A 243 18.24 -5.71 10.83
C SER A 243 18.91 -6.83 11.65
N THR A 244 18.23 -7.93 11.87
CA THR A 244 18.69 -9.06 12.70
C THR A 244 18.72 -10.39 11.97
N ASN A 245 18.08 -10.48 10.80
CA ASN A 245 17.94 -11.72 10.05
C ASN A 245 18.19 -11.48 8.56
N ASN A 246 18.93 -12.37 7.92
CA ASN A 246 19.05 -12.43 6.48
C ASN A 246 17.85 -13.19 5.93
N ILE A 247 16.83 -12.50 5.44
CA ILE A 247 15.60 -13.09 4.94
C ILE A 247 15.21 -12.46 3.60
N ASN A 248 14.67 -13.29 2.71
CA ASN A 248 14.15 -12.92 1.40
C ASN A 248 12.77 -13.53 1.25
N MET A 249 11.72 -12.76 1.52
CA MET A 249 10.37 -13.30 1.65
C MET A 249 9.28 -12.25 1.39
N ALA A 250 8.15 -12.74 0.89
CA ALA A 250 6.92 -11.93 0.77
C ALA A 250 5.91 -12.32 1.85
N PHE A 251 5.10 -11.35 2.29
CA PHE A 251 4.05 -11.54 3.29
C PHE A 251 2.74 -10.90 2.85
N ASN A 252 1.64 -11.64 2.99
CA ASN A 252 0.29 -11.11 2.83
C ASN A 252 -0.12 -10.31 4.07
N LEU A 253 -0.61 -9.09 3.83
CA LEU A 253 -1.16 -8.23 4.89
C LEU A 253 -2.65 -8.03 4.68
N GLY A 254 -3.44 -8.59 5.57
CA GLY A 254 -4.89 -8.47 5.61
C GLY A 254 -5.43 -8.85 6.97
N THR A 255 -6.73 -8.68 7.16
CA THR A 255 -7.42 -9.06 8.40
C THR A 255 -7.84 -10.54 8.41
N GLY A 256 -7.78 -11.20 7.26
CA GLY A 256 -8.35 -12.54 7.05
C GLY A 256 -9.87 -12.54 6.90
N LYS A 257 -10.48 -11.34 6.83
CA LYS A 257 -11.93 -11.17 6.71
C LYS A 257 -12.28 -10.27 5.53
N GLY A 258 -13.13 -10.78 4.64
CA GLY A 258 -13.64 -10.01 3.51
C GLY A 258 -14.91 -9.25 3.84
N HIS A 259 -15.09 -8.13 3.17
CA HIS A 259 -16.31 -7.33 3.20
C HIS A 259 -16.75 -6.98 1.79
N SER A 260 -18.05 -7.09 1.53
CA SER A 260 -18.66 -6.76 0.24
C SER A 260 -18.78 -5.24 0.04
N VAL A 261 -18.96 -4.80 -1.21
CA VAL A 261 -19.19 -3.38 -1.50
C VAL A 261 -20.41 -2.85 -0.75
N TYR A 262 -21.49 -3.62 -0.67
CA TYR A 262 -22.69 -3.18 0.06
C TYR A 262 -22.48 -3.15 1.58
N GLU A 263 -21.68 -4.04 2.15
CA GLU A 263 -21.32 -3.96 3.58
C GLU A 263 -20.51 -2.70 3.90
N VAL A 264 -19.58 -2.31 3.01
CA VAL A 264 -18.83 -1.04 3.14
C VAL A 264 -19.79 0.14 3.08
N ILE A 265 -20.68 0.21 2.08
CA ILE A 265 -21.67 1.30 1.94
C ILE A 265 -22.53 1.42 3.19
N LYS A 266 -23.11 0.32 3.66
CA LYS A 266 -23.93 0.30 4.89
C LYS A 266 -23.15 0.76 6.13
N THR A 267 -21.86 0.44 6.19
CA THR A 267 -21.02 0.86 7.30
C THR A 267 -20.72 2.36 7.23
N VAL A 268 -20.47 2.92 6.03
CA VAL A 268 -20.35 4.38 5.84
C VAL A 268 -21.66 5.10 6.21
N GLU A 269 -22.83 4.57 5.80
CA GLU A 269 -24.14 5.10 6.17
C GLU A 269 -24.33 5.13 7.69
N LYS A 270 -23.92 4.04 8.38
CA LYS A 270 -23.98 3.95 9.85
C LYS A 270 -23.06 4.94 10.55
N VAL A 271 -21.82 5.12 10.05
CA VAL A 271 -20.83 6.04 10.63
C VAL A 271 -21.25 7.51 10.41
N SER A 272 -21.71 7.82 9.21
CA SER A 272 -22.06 9.19 8.80
C SER A 272 -23.46 9.62 9.23
N ASN A 273 -24.34 8.68 9.54
CA ASN A 273 -25.78 8.88 9.68
C ASN A 273 -26.41 9.53 8.43
N LYS A 274 -25.91 9.15 7.23
CA LYS A 274 -26.36 9.65 5.93
C LYS A 274 -26.70 8.47 5.02
N THR A 275 -27.62 8.67 4.08
CA THR A 275 -27.95 7.68 3.06
C THR A 275 -27.12 7.94 1.81
N ILE A 276 -26.53 6.88 1.25
CA ILE A 276 -25.73 6.94 0.03
C ILE A 276 -26.55 6.48 -1.17
N ARG A 277 -26.70 7.36 -2.15
CA ARG A 277 -27.33 7.01 -3.42
C ARG A 277 -26.36 6.22 -4.28
N ILE A 278 -26.80 5.07 -4.78
CA ILE A 278 -25.97 4.18 -5.59
C ILE A 278 -26.49 4.09 -7.03
N LYS A 279 -25.55 3.88 -7.97
CA LYS A 279 -25.81 3.49 -9.35
C LYS A 279 -25.12 2.16 -9.62
N LYS A 280 -25.88 1.16 -10.07
CA LYS A 280 -25.34 -0.13 -10.50
C LYS A 280 -24.69 0.00 -11.87
N SER A 281 -23.45 -0.46 -12.00
CA SER A 281 -22.66 -0.43 -13.24
C SER A 281 -22.08 -1.82 -13.56
N PRO A 282 -21.73 -2.11 -14.83
CA PRO A 282 -21.09 -3.37 -15.20
C PRO A 282 -19.80 -3.62 -14.41
N ARG A 283 -19.32 -4.87 -14.36
CA ARG A 283 -18.04 -5.22 -13.75
C ARG A 283 -16.90 -4.42 -14.39
N ARG A 284 -15.93 -4.01 -13.57
CA ARG A 284 -14.65 -3.48 -14.09
C ARG A 284 -13.83 -4.63 -14.68
N ILE A 285 -13.13 -4.36 -15.78
CA ILE A 285 -12.21 -5.34 -16.37
C ILE A 285 -11.04 -5.53 -15.40
N GLY A 286 -10.71 -6.79 -15.10
CA GLY A 286 -9.61 -7.13 -14.22
C GLY A 286 -9.95 -7.14 -12.72
N ASP A 287 -11.23 -7.05 -12.34
CA ASP A 287 -11.68 -7.20 -10.95
C ASP A 287 -12.04 -8.65 -10.64
N SER A 288 -11.41 -9.24 -9.63
CA SER A 288 -11.74 -10.55 -9.06
C SER A 288 -12.97 -10.48 -8.15
N ALA A 289 -13.72 -11.58 -8.03
CA ALA A 289 -14.90 -11.66 -7.17
C ALA A 289 -14.53 -11.55 -5.67
N VAL A 290 -13.48 -12.23 -5.22
CA VAL A 290 -13.09 -12.34 -3.81
C VAL A 290 -11.58 -12.23 -3.66
N LEU A 291 -11.12 -11.26 -2.86
CA LEU A 291 -9.70 -11.12 -2.49
C LEU A 291 -9.61 -10.97 -0.97
N ILE A 292 -9.20 -12.03 -0.29
CA ILE A 292 -9.03 -12.09 1.18
C ILE A 292 -7.64 -12.67 1.49
N ALA A 293 -6.89 -12.02 2.37
CA ALA A 293 -5.56 -12.47 2.77
C ALA A 293 -5.60 -13.64 3.74
N ASN A 294 -4.59 -14.50 3.69
CA ASN A 294 -4.19 -15.31 4.84
C ASN A 294 -2.94 -14.66 5.47
N PRO A 295 -3.06 -13.98 6.63
CA PRO A 295 -1.94 -13.27 7.26
C PRO A 295 -1.07 -14.17 8.16
N SER A 296 -1.29 -15.47 8.18
CA SER A 296 -0.64 -16.39 9.15
C SER A 296 0.87 -16.38 9.07
N MET A 297 1.46 -16.16 7.88
CA MET A 297 2.90 -16.13 7.71
C MET A 297 3.50 -14.83 8.27
N ALA A 298 2.87 -13.69 8.03
CA ALA A 298 3.26 -12.41 8.63
C ALA A 298 3.17 -12.46 10.17
N ASN A 299 2.11 -13.06 10.71
CA ASN A 299 1.97 -13.26 12.15
C ASN A 299 3.10 -14.14 12.72
N LYS A 300 3.34 -15.31 12.12
CA LYS A 300 4.33 -16.28 12.62
C LYS A 300 5.76 -15.77 12.57
N ILE A 301 6.15 -15.07 11.49
CA ILE A 301 7.54 -14.72 11.21
C ILE A 301 7.85 -13.29 11.66
N LEU A 302 7.00 -12.32 11.33
CA LEU A 302 7.21 -10.93 11.71
C LEU A 302 6.59 -10.56 13.06
N GLY A 303 5.75 -11.43 13.64
CA GLY A 303 4.93 -11.08 14.80
C GLY A 303 3.85 -10.04 14.48
N TRP A 304 3.54 -9.85 13.17
CA TRP A 304 2.55 -8.87 12.74
C TRP A 304 1.12 -9.39 12.94
N GLU A 305 0.32 -8.62 13.62
CA GLU A 305 -1.10 -8.86 13.77
C GLU A 305 -1.87 -7.54 13.60
N PRO A 306 -2.90 -7.50 12.73
CA PRO A 306 -3.71 -6.29 12.58
C PRO A 306 -4.47 -6.00 13.87
N LYS A 307 -4.35 -4.79 14.40
CA LYS A 307 -5.05 -4.33 15.60
C LYS A 307 -6.48 -3.89 15.27
N TYR A 308 -6.68 -3.30 14.10
CA TYR A 308 -7.95 -2.69 13.68
C TYR A 308 -8.67 -3.59 12.68
N LYS A 309 -9.30 -4.68 13.17
CA LYS A 309 -9.96 -5.70 12.33
C LYS A 309 -11.43 -5.39 12.00
N LYS A 310 -12.03 -4.39 12.65
CA LYS A 310 -13.45 -4.06 12.44
C LYS A 310 -13.59 -3.03 11.34
N LEU A 311 -14.37 -3.36 10.30
CA LEU A 311 -14.66 -2.43 9.22
C LEU A 311 -15.20 -1.08 9.73
N PHE A 312 -15.98 -1.09 10.83
CA PHE A 312 -16.49 0.12 11.45
C PHE A 312 -15.37 1.06 11.93
N ASP A 313 -14.36 0.53 12.61
CA ASP A 313 -13.26 1.34 13.16
C ASP A 313 -12.40 1.92 12.02
N ILE A 314 -12.17 1.13 10.95
CA ILE A 314 -11.47 1.56 9.74
C ILE A 314 -12.22 2.71 9.06
N ILE A 315 -13.51 2.58 8.85
CA ILE A 315 -14.34 3.60 8.21
C ILE A 315 -14.49 4.84 9.11
N GLN A 316 -14.58 4.65 10.42
CA GLN A 316 -14.68 5.77 11.37
C GLN A 316 -13.43 6.67 11.34
N SER A 317 -12.23 6.08 11.28
CA SER A 317 -10.99 6.87 11.15
C SER A 317 -10.94 7.63 9.80
N ALA A 318 -11.32 7.00 8.70
CA ALA A 318 -11.42 7.65 7.40
C ALA A 318 -12.46 8.80 7.41
N TRP A 319 -13.63 8.58 8.02
CA TRP A 319 -14.65 9.60 8.17
C TRP A 319 -14.15 10.82 8.95
N ASN A 320 -13.49 10.58 10.10
CA ASN A 320 -12.96 11.66 10.94
C ASN A 320 -11.96 12.53 10.14
N TRP A 321 -11.04 11.91 9.40
CA TRP A 321 -10.11 12.62 8.53
C TRP A 321 -10.84 13.48 7.50
N HIS A 322 -11.83 12.94 6.79
CA HIS A 322 -12.57 13.68 5.75
C HIS A 322 -13.47 14.80 6.29
N THR A 323 -13.74 14.84 7.60
CA THR A 323 -14.50 15.93 8.21
C THR A 323 -13.67 17.18 8.46
N ILE A 324 -12.34 17.05 8.48
CA ILE A 324 -11.42 18.15 8.81
C ILE A 324 -10.45 18.51 7.68
N SER A 325 -10.40 17.69 6.61
CA SER A 325 -9.48 17.86 5.45
C SER A 325 -10.10 18.65 4.30
#